data_1969999d0e5765ae1eaa7e096467545f
#
_entry.id   1969999d0e5765ae1eaa7e096467545f
#
_cell.length_a   1.000
_cell.length_b   1.000
_cell.length_c   1.000
_cell.angle_alpha   90.00
_cell.angle_beta   90.00
_cell.angle_gamma   90.00
#
_symmetry.space_group_name_H-M   'P 1'
#
loop_
_entity.id
_entity.type
_entity.pdbx_description
1 polymer ?
#
loop_
_entity_poly.entity_id
_entity_poly.type
_entity_poly.pdbx_seq_one_letter_code
_entity_poly.pdbx_strand_id
1 'polypeptide(L)'
;MRVLITGAGGFIGANLTRRMISLGHNVHILLHPQSNPWRLNDILKQVNIHTVDLKDQNKVSEAISLSKPDWIFHLAVHGAYSWQNQDGDILCTNVLGTMNLLQSSIKQGFDAFINTGSSSEYGFKDHAPKENEWLEPNSTYSASKIAATLFCEHQAKATNTRIATMRLYSVYGPWEEPKRLVPSLLIHGIQGLYPPLTNPDTARDYIYIDDVVDAYINAAEKIKPGVGEIFNVGSGIQTSIEELVTITNQIFPNRGLPQWGSMRDRIWDTNTWVSNPDKLISNLGWIPKTNLQKGLGLFTMWLKSSKTIQNYYESQLLPRKIAS
;
A
#
# COMPACT_ATOMS: atom_id res chain seq x y z
N MET A 1 11.14 -11.91 -16.68
CA MET A 1 9.89 -12.60 -16.29
C MET A 1 8.71 -11.75 -16.73
N ARG A 2 7.53 -12.34 -16.89
CA ARG A 2 6.26 -11.64 -17.10
C ARG A 2 5.64 -11.37 -15.74
N VAL A 3 5.39 -10.12 -15.45
CA VAL A 3 4.87 -9.69 -14.13
C VAL A 3 3.50 -9.05 -14.34
N LEU A 4 2.49 -9.50 -13.60
CA LEU A 4 1.16 -8.90 -13.60
C LEU A 4 0.94 -8.14 -12.29
N ILE A 5 0.52 -6.88 -12.40
CA ILE A 5 0.23 -6.02 -11.25
C ILE A 5 -1.20 -5.51 -11.33
N THR A 6 -2.04 -5.87 -10.36
CA THR A 6 -3.34 -5.22 -10.17
C THR A 6 -3.21 -4.05 -9.22
N GLY A 7 -4.06 -3.04 -9.34
CA GLY A 7 -3.92 -1.84 -8.51
C GLY A 7 -2.68 -0.99 -8.86
N ALA A 8 -2.10 -1.18 -10.05
CA ALA A 8 -0.90 -0.47 -10.51
C ALA A 8 -1.07 1.06 -10.52
N GLY A 9 -2.28 1.60 -10.74
CA GLY A 9 -2.57 3.04 -10.66
C GLY A 9 -2.61 3.60 -9.23
N GLY A 10 -2.58 2.75 -8.21
CA GLY A 10 -2.49 3.13 -6.80
C GLY A 10 -1.05 3.50 -6.38
N PHE A 11 -0.90 3.94 -5.13
CA PHE A 11 0.37 4.38 -4.57
C PHE A 11 1.46 3.28 -4.64
N ILE A 12 1.22 2.17 -3.97
CA ILE A 12 2.21 1.08 -3.88
C ILE A 12 2.39 0.41 -5.24
N GLY A 13 1.28 0.18 -5.97
CA GLY A 13 1.32 -0.43 -7.29
C GLY A 13 2.12 0.37 -8.30
N ALA A 14 2.06 1.70 -8.28
CA ALA A 14 2.84 2.56 -9.18
C ALA A 14 4.35 2.49 -8.90
N ASN A 15 4.76 2.41 -7.63
CA ASN A 15 6.16 2.23 -7.25
C ASN A 15 6.66 0.83 -7.63
N LEU A 16 5.87 -0.20 -7.35
CA LEU A 16 6.21 -1.58 -7.73
C LEU A 16 6.33 -1.73 -9.26
N THR A 17 5.40 -1.11 -10.02
CA THR A 17 5.44 -1.10 -11.49
C THR A 17 6.77 -0.51 -12.00
N ARG A 18 7.19 0.65 -11.47
CA ARG A 18 8.48 1.27 -11.82
C ARG A 18 9.67 0.38 -11.50
N ARG A 19 9.67 -0.24 -10.33
CA ARG A 19 10.72 -1.16 -9.92
C ARG A 19 10.79 -2.37 -10.85
N MET A 20 9.66 -2.99 -11.22
CA MET A 20 9.63 -4.12 -12.15
C MET A 20 10.15 -3.75 -13.54
N ILE A 21 9.79 -2.57 -14.06
CA ILE A 21 10.33 -2.05 -15.31
C ILE A 21 11.86 -1.86 -15.21
N SER A 22 12.34 -1.22 -14.13
CA SER A 22 13.78 -0.97 -13.94
C SER A 22 14.62 -2.24 -13.82
N LEU A 23 14.01 -3.34 -13.36
CA LEU A 23 14.62 -4.68 -13.31
C LEU A 23 14.52 -5.44 -14.65
N GLY A 24 13.98 -4.84 -15.70
CA GLY A 24 13.89 -5.42 -17.03
C GLY A 24 12.81 -6.49 -17.20
N HIS A 25 11.81 -6.51 -16.34
CA HIS A 25 10.67 -7.41 -16.48
C HIS A 25 9.69 -6.95 -17.56
N ASN A 26 8.99 -7.90 -18.20
CA ASN A 26 7.84 -7.61 -19.05
C ASN A 26 6.61 -7.39 -18.15
N VAL A 27 6.22 -6.13 -17.99
CA VAL A 27 5.19 -5.73 -17.03
C VAL A 27 3.84 -5.60 -17.70
N HIS A 28 2.86 -6.33 -17.15
CA HIS A 28 1.44 -6.25 -17.45
C HIS A 28 0.72 -5.62 -16.28
N ILE A 29 -0.21 -4.71 -16.53
CA ILE A 29 -1.02 -4.08 -15.47
C ILE A 29 -2.50 -4.26 -15.74
N LEU A 30 -3.28 -4.58 -14.69
CA LEU A 30 -4.73 -4.52 -14.75
C LEU A 30 -5.21 -3.18 -14.19
N LEU A 31 -5.88 -2.40 -15.03
CA LEU A 31 -6.52 -1.14 -14.64
C LEU A 31 -8.03 -1.27 -14.66
N HIS A 32 -8.69 -0.82 -13.61
CA HIS A 32 -10.14 -0.70 -13.60
C HIS A 32 -10.59 0.31 -14.68
N PRO A 33 -11.70 0.08 -15.44
CA PRO A 33 -12.15 0.97 -16.51
C PRO A 33 -12.33 2.44 -16.11
N GLN A 34 -12.68 2.69 -14.85
CA GLN A 34 -12.88 4.03 -14.30
C GLN A 34 -11.65 4.60 -13.56
N SER A 35 -10.51 3.88 -13.57
CA SER A 35 -9.32 4.36 -12.87
C SER A 35 -8.65 5.51 -13.59
N ASN A 36 -8.13 6.48 -12.82
CA ASN A 36 -7.23 7.51 -13.32
C ASN A 36 -5.79 7.13 -12.94
N PRO A 37 -5.00 6.59 -13.88
CA PRO A 37 -3.65 6.12 -13.60
C PRO A 37 -2.61 7.26 -13.62
N TRP A 38 -2.92 8.45 -13.11
CA TRP A 38 -2.06 9.64 -13.16
C TRP A 38 -0.63 9.37 -12.66
N ARG A 39 -0.48 8.43 -11.71
CA ARG A 39 0.80 8.02 -11.17
C ARG A 39 1.68 7.28 -12.19
N LEU A 40 1.12 6.83 -13.31
CA LEU A 40 1.82 6.03 -14.33
C LEU A 40 2.02 6.78 -15.66
N ASN A 41 1.54 8.03 -15.78
CA ASN A 41 1.51 8.74 -17.06
C ASN A 41 2.86 8.78 -17.79
N ASP A 42 3.96 8.86 -17.05
CA ASP A 42 5.32 8.89 -17.57
C ASP A 42 5.86 7.52 -18.02
N ILE A 43 5.22 6.41 -17.60
CA ILE A 43 5.67 5.04 -17.88
C ILE A 43 4.63 4.18 -18.60
N LEU A 44 3.44 4.70 -18.95
CA LEU A 44 2.37 3.92 -19.58
C LEU A 44 2.81 3.22 -20.88
N LYS A 45 3.75 3.81 -21.62
CA LYS A 45 4.28 3.22 -22.87
C LYS A 45 5.24 2.05 -22.63
N GLN A 46 5.64 1.80 -21.39
CA GLN A 46 6.59 0.76 -21.00
C GLN A 46 5.91 -0.48 -20.42
N VAL A 47 4.57 -0.48 -20.36
CA VAL A 47 3.77 -1.57 -19.78
C VAL A 47 2.67 -2.04 -20.72
N ASN A 48 2.25 -3.30 -20.57
CA ASN A 48 1.10 -3.86 -21.25
C ASN A 48 -0.16 -3.63 -20.41
N ILE A 49 -1.14 -2.90 -20.95
CA ILE A 49 -2.34 -2.51 -20.21
C ILE A 49 -3.50 -3.43 -20.55
N HIS A 50 -4.15 -3.98 -19.51
CA HIS A 50 -5.41 -4.69 -19.60
C HIS A 50 -6.47 -3.91 -18.81
N THR A 51 -7.53 -3.48 -19.47
CA THR A 51 -8.65 -2.76 -18.83
C THR A 51 -9.69 -3.77 -18.36
N VAL A 52 -9.70 -4.04 -17.05
CA VAL A 52 -10.50 -5.12 -16.45
C VAL A 52 -11.09 -4.68 -15.10
N ASP A 53 -12.39 -4.90 -14.92
CA ASP A 53 -13.00 -4.93 -13.59
C ASP A 53 -12.80 -6.34 -13.00
N LEU A 54 -12.16 -6.46 -11.86
CA LEU A 54 -11.90 -7.76 -11.20
C LEU A 54 -13.19 -8.52 -10.84
N LYS A 55 -14.33 -7.84 -10.81
CA LYS A 55 -15.65 -8.47 -10.62
C LYS A 55 -16.08 -9.31 -11.83
N ASP A 56 -15.55 -9.01 -13.03
CA ASP A 56 -15.84 -9.74 -14.28
C ASP A 56 -14.84 -10.89 -14.46
N GLN A 57 -15.26 -12.09 -14.04
CA GLN A 57 -14.40 -13.27 -14.10
C GLN A 57 -13.96 -13.62 -15.52
N ASN A 58 -14.80 -13.39 -16.54
CA ASN A 58 -14.45 -13.73 -17.91
C ASN A 58 -13.31 -12.84 -18.42
N LYS A 59 -13.41 -11.51 -18.19
CA LYS A 59 -12.35 -10.57 -18.57
C LYS A 59 -11.08 -10.80 -17.77
N VAL A 60 -11.18 -11.16 -16.48
CA VAL A 60 -10.01 -11.54 -15.67
C VAL A 60 -9.33 -12.77 -16.28
N SER A 61 -10.09 -13.82 -16.62
CA SER A 61 -9.54 -15.04 -17.23
C SER A 61 -8.88 -14.75 -18.59
N GLU A 62 -9.46 -13.90 -19.40
CA GLU A 62 -8.89 -13.45 -20.67
C GLU A 62 -7.57 -12.71 -20.46
N ALA A 63 -7.52 -11.74 -19.53
CA ALA A 63 -6.32 -10.99 -19.24
C ALA A 63 -5.18 -11.87 -18.70
N ILE A 64 -5.48 -12.85 -17.85
CA ILE A 64 -4.52 -13.84 -17.35
C ILE A 64 -4.00 -14.71 -18.50
N SER A 65 -4.88 -15.18 -19.41
CA SER A 65 -4.48 -15.99 -20.56
C SER A 65 -3.61 -15.22 -21.55
N LEU A 66 -3.85 -13.93 -21.74
CA LEU A 66 -3.05 -13.06 -22.61
C LEU A 66 -1.69 -12.71 -21.98
N SER A 67 -1.66 -12.39 -20.69
CA SER A 67 -0.44 -11.98 -20.00
C SER A 67 0.46 -13.15 -19.62
N LYS A 68 -0.11 -14.34 -19.32
CA LYS A 68 0.59 -15.55 -18.86
C LYS A 68 1.66 -15.23 -17.83
N PRO A 69 1.30 -14.61 -16.69
CA PRO A 69 2.27 -14.07 -15.76
C PRO A 69 3.04 -15.15 -15.02
N ASP A 70 4.34 -14.90 -14.82
CA ASP A 70 5.18 -15.71 -13.94
C ASP A 70 5.00 -15.25 -12.49
N TRP A 71 4.97 -13.93 -12.26
CA TRP A 71 4.67 -13.32 -10.95
C TRP A 71 3.41 -12.45 -11.02
N ILE A 72 2.59 -12.54 -9.97
CA ILE A 72 1.36 -11.77 -9.83
C ILE A 72 1.41 -11.01 -8.50
N PHE A 73 1.31 -9.68 -8.58
CA PHE A 73 1.18 -8.81 -7.41
C PHE A 73 -0.23 -8.22 -7.38
N HIS A 74 -0.99 -8.64 -6.38
CA HIS A 74 -2.38 -8.22 -6.22
C HIS A 74 -2.51 -7.10 -5.22
N LEU A 75 -2.54 -5.84 -5.72
CA LEU A 75 -2.67 -4.62 -4.92
C LEU A 75 -3.99 -3.87 -5.15
N ALA A 76 -4.85 -4.36 -6.05
CA ALA A 76 -6.16 -3.75 -6.25
C ALA A 76 -7.01 -3.85 -4.98
N VAL A 77 -7.61 -2.73 -4.58
CA VAL A 77 -8.37 -2.62 -3.35
C VAL A 77 -9.43 -1.52 -3.45
N HIS A 78 -10.54 -1.69 -2.74
CA HIS A 78 -11.56 -0.66 -2.49
C HIS A 78 -11.76 -0.51 -0.97
N GLY A 79 -12.13 0.69 -0.51
CA GLY A 79 -12.34 0.97 0.91
C GLY A 79 -11.11 1.40 1.71
N ALA A 80 -9.95 1.57 1.04
CA ALA A 80 -8.73 2.06 1.69
C ALA A 80 -8.79 3.56 2.03
N TYR A 81 -9.74 4.29 1.49
CA TYR A 81 -9.97 5.70 1.73
C TYR A 81 -11.37 5.94 2.30
N SER A 82 -11.53 6.92 3.18
CA SER A 82 -12.79 7.22 3.89
C SER A 82 -13.99 7.55 2.97
N TRP A 83 -13.73 7.97 1.74
CA TRP A 83 -14.78 8.23 0.75
C TRP A 83 -15.21 6.98 -0.03
N GLN A 84 -14.51 5.86 0.13
CA GLN A 84 -14.84 4.57 -0.45
C GLN A 84 -15.59 3.72 0.60
N ASN A 85 -16.82 4.08 0.92
CA ASN A 85 -17.58 3.57 2.07
C ASN A 85 -18.79 2.70 1.70
N GLN A 86 -18.90 2.27 0.45
CA GLN A 86 -19.97 1.36 0.02
C GLN A 86 -19.56 -0.09 0.29
N ASP A 87 -20.16 -0.73 1.29
CA ASP A 87 -19.82 -2.07 1.74
C ASP A 87 -19.88 -3.12 0.61
N GLY A 88 -20.88 -3.04 -0.27
CA GLY A 88 -21.01 -3.95 -1.42
C GLY A 88 -19.82 -3.85 -2.37
N ASP A 89 -19.36 -2.64 -2.70
CA ASP A 89 -18.19 -2.44 -3.58
C ASP A 89 -16.90 -2.90 -2.91
N ILE A 90 -16.77 -2.71 -1.58
CA ILE A 90 -15.62 -3.19 -0.80
C ILE A 90 -15.56 -4.72 -0.88
N LEU A 91 -16.65 -5.41 -0.56
CA LEU A 91 -16.69 -6.88 -0.61
C LEU A 91 -16.51 -7.44 -2.02
N CYS A 92 -17.20 -6.86 -3.00
CA CYS A 92 -17.08 -7.32 -4.39
C CYS A 92 -15.67 -7.14 -4.94
N THR A 93 -15.01 -6.01 -4.67
CA THR A 93 -13.66 -5.77 -5.17
C THR A 93 -12.63 -6.61 -4.41
N ASN A 94 -12.66 -6.56 -3.07
CA ASN A 94 -11.58 -7.12 -2.26
C ASN A 94 -11.70 -8.65 -2.10
N VAL A 95 -12.92 -9.19 -2.07
CA VAL A 95 -13.13 -10.64 -1.90
C VAL A 95 -13.36 -11.31 -3.24
N LEU A 96 -14.46 -10.97 -3.92
CA LEU A 96 -14.80 -11.61 -5.21
C LEU A 96 -13.72 -11.35 -6.26
N GLY A 97 -13.22 -10.11 -6.36
CA GLY A 97 -12.14 -9.75 -7.28
C GLY A 97 -10.85 -10.55 -7.02
N THR A 98 -10.47 -10.75 -5.74
CA THR A 98 -9.33 -11.60 -5.36
C THR A 98 -9.59 -13.05 -5.75
N MET A 99 -10.79 -13.57 -5.50
CA MET A 99 -11.16 -14.94 -5.88
C MET A 99 -11.07 -15.15 -7.39
N ASN A 100 -11.66 -14.27 -8.17
CA ASN A 100 -11.64 -14.32 -9.64
C ASN A 100 -10.22 -14.34 -10.19
N LEU A 101 -9.38 -13.41 -9.69
CA LEU A 101 -7.99 -13.30 -10.12
C LEU A 101 -7.21 -14.56 -9.76
N LEU A 102 -7.26 -15.00 -8.50
CA LEU A 102 -6.48 -16.14 -8.02
C LEU A 102 -6.90 -17.44 -8.69
N GLN A 103 -8.21 -17.71 -8.82
CA GLN A 103 -8.69 -18.92 -9.49
C GLN A 103 -8.30 -18.97 -10.98
N SER A 104 -8.39 -17.84 -11.68
CA SER A 104 -7.96 -17.75 -13.09
C SER A 104 -6.45 -17.97 -13.21
N SER A 105 -5.68 -17.42 -12.25
CA SER A 105 -4.22 -17.59 -12.20
C SER A 105 -3.80 -19.03 -11.90
N ILE A 106 -4.47 -19.71 -10.97
CA ILE A 106 -4.20 -21.13 -10.66
C ILE A 106 -4.44 -22.01 -11.91
N LYS A 107 -5.50 -21.77 -12.66
CA LYS A 107 -5.78 -22.51 -13.90
C LYS A 107 -4.71 -22.30 -14.97
N GLN A 108 -4.15 -21.08 -15.07
CA GLN A 108 -3.10 -20.74 -16.03
C GLN A 108 -1.72 -21.26 -15.59
N GLY A 109 -1.47 -21.33 -14.27
CA GLY A 109 -0.16 -21.54 -13.69
C GLY A 109 0.61 -20.24 -13.51
N PHE A 110 1.39 -20.15 -12.43
CA PHE A 110 2.28 -19.03 -12.10
C PHE A 110 3.40 -19.49 -11.16
N ASP A 111 4.47 -18.71 -11.05
CA ASP A 111 5.55 -19.00 -10.12
C ASP A 111 5.28 -18.46 -8.72
N ALA A 112 4.71 -17.25 -8.61
CA ALA A 112 4.34 -16.66 -7.32
C ALA A 112 3.13 -15.71 -7.44
N PHE A 113 2.27 -15.74 -6.42
CA PHE A 113 1.14 -14.82 -6.24
C PHE A 113 1.26 -14.12 -4.88
N ILE A 114 1.41 -12.80 -4.90
CA ILE A 114 1.56 -12.00 -3.69
C ILE A 114 0.32 -11.12 -3.51
N ASN A 115 -0.49 -11.48 -2.52
CA ASN A 115 -1.67 -10.72 -2.12
C ASN A 115 -1.28 -9.57 -1.17
N THR A 116 -1.98 -8.47 -1.25
CA THR A 116 -1.84 -7.35 -0.31
C THR A 116 -2.89 -7.46 0.78
N GLY A 117 -2.46 -7.73 2.00
CA GLY A 117 -3.23 -7.65 3.24
C GLY A 117 -3.15 -6.26 3.88
N SER A 118 -3.59 -6.17 5.12
CA SER A 118 -3.58 -4.93 5.89
C SER A 118 -3.39 -5.20 7.37
N SER A 119 -2.66 -4.35 8.07
CA SER A 119 -2.59 -4.36 9.54
C SER A 119 -3.95 -4.17 10.21
N SER A 120 -4.93 -3.57 9.52
CA SER A 120 -6.30 -3.43 10.02
C SER A 120 -7.03 -4.76 10.20
N GLU A 121 -6.51 -5.87 9.66
CA GLU A 121 -7.04 -7.21 9.89
C GLU A 121 -6.99 -7.61 11.37
N TYR A 122 -6.00 -7.09 12.11
CA TYR A 122 -5.87 -7.37 13.55
C TYR A 122 -6.91 -6.64 14.42
N GLY A 123 -7.50 -5.55 13.92
CA GLY A 123 -8.29 -4.63 14.75
C GLY A 123 -7.40 -3.84 15.71
N PHE A 124 -7.93 -3.55 16.91
CA PHE A 124 -7.15 -2.86 17.95
C PHE A 124 -6.36 -3.88 18.76
N LYS A 125 -5.05 -3.63 18.90
CA LYS A 125 -4.15 -4.39 19.75
C LYS A 125 -3.35 -3.42 20.63
N ASP A 126 -2.99 -3.86 21.82
CA ASP A 126 -2.15 -3.13 22.78
C ASP A 126 -0.65 -3.48 22.66
N HIS A 127 -0.31 -4.28 21.66
CA HIS A 127 1.04 -4.79 21.38
C HIS A 127 1.28 -4.95 19.87
N ALA A 128 2.48 -5.36 19.48
CA ALA A 128 2.85 -5.73 18.11
C ALA A 128 2.38 -7.16 17.77
N PRO A 129 1.28 -7.34 17.01
CA PRO A 129 0.69 -8.66 16.80
C PRO A 129 1.53 -9.52 15.86
N LYS A 130 1.57 -10.83 16.17
CA LYS A 130 2.11 -11.87 15.27
C LYS A 130 1.06 -12.30 14.26
N GLU A 131 1.50 -12.88 13.15
CA GLU A 131 0.63 -13.22 12.01
C GLU A 131 -0.42 -14.29 12.32
N ASN A 132 -0.21 -15.10 13.35
CA ASN A 132 -1.12 -16.17 13.80
C ASN A 132 -2.07 -15.76 14.93
N GLU A 133 -2.08 -14.49 15.32
CA GLU A 133 -3.00 -14.00 16.33
C GLU A 133 -4.43 -13.86 15.81
N TRP A 134 -5.37 -13.84 16.75
CA TRP A 134 -6.79 -13.68 16.47
C TRP A 134 -7.06 -12.33 15.79
N LEU A 135 -7.89 -12.37 14.76
CA LEU A 135 -8.26 -11.20 13.94
C LEU A 135 -9.58 -10.61 14.43
N GLU A 136 -9.61 -9.29 14.64
CA GLU A 136 -10.75 -8.55 15.21
C GLU A 136 -11.13 -7.39 14.28
N PRO A 137 -11.83 -7.66 13.16
CA PRO A 137 -12.14 -6.63 12.19
C PRO A 137 -13.03 -5.54 12.79
N ASN A 138 -12.66 -4.28 12.64
CA ASN A 138 -13.41 -3.12 13.10
C ASN A 138 -14.08 -2.33 11.96
N SER A 139 -14.09 -2.86 10.76
CA SER A 139 -14.69 -2.24 9.56
C SER A 139 -14.97 -3.28 8.48
N THR A 140 -15.86 -2.97 7.53
CA THR A 140 -16.10 -3.79 6.34
C THR A 140 -14.81 -3.98 5.52
N TYR A 141 -13.98 -2.94 5.46
CA TYR A 141 -12.67 -3.03 4.82
C TYR A 141 -11.78 -4.09 5.49
N SER A 142 -11.59 -4.05 6.80
CA SER A 142 -10.76 -5.04 7.50
C SER A 142 -11.33 -6.45 7.38
N ALA A 143 -12.65 -6.62 7.49
CA ALA A 143 -13.31 -7.92 7.27
C ALA A 143 -13.09 -8.46 5.86
N SER A 144 -13.15 -7.60 4.83
CA SER A 144 -12.88 -7.99 3.44
C SER A 144 -11.42 -8.41 3.23
N LYS A 145 -10.47 -7.75 3.91
CA LYS A 145 -9.03 -8.10 3.83
C LYS A 145 -8.76 -9.44 4.51
N ILE A 146 -9.38 -9.70 5.67
CA ILE A 146 -9.31 -11.01 6.33
C ILE A 146 -9.83 -12.12 5.41
N ALA A 147 -11.00 -11.93 4.80
CA ALA A 147 -11.59 -12.92 3.89
C ALA A 147 -10.67 -13.25 2.71
N ALA A 148 -10.07 -12.22 2.09
CA ALA A 148 -9.13 -12.39 0.99
C ALA A 148 -7.84 -13.10 1.45
N THR A 149 -7.29 -12.74 2.63
CA THR A 149 -6.10 -13.37 3.21
C THR A 149 -6.32 -14.85 3.47
N LEU A 150 -7.42 -15.22 4.13
CA LEU A 150 -7.75 -16.61 4.43
C LEU A 150 -8.05 -17.43 3.17
N PHE A 151 -8.69 -16.82 2.16
CA PHE A 151 -8.89 -17.47 0.88
C PHE A 151 -7.56 -17.75 0.17
N CYS A 152 -6.64 -16.81 0.14
CA CYS A 152 -5.30 -16.99 -0.42
C CYS A 152 -4.52 -18.10 0.30
N GLU A 153 -4.53 -18.11 1.63
CA GLU A 153 -3.90 -19.17 2.45
C GLU A 153 -4.49 -20.54 2.14
N HIS A 154 -5.83 -20.64 2.12
CA HIS A 154 -6.52 -21.90 1.77
C HIS A 154 -6.13 -22.40 0.38
N GLN A 155 -6.15 -21.53 -0.63
CA GLN A 155 -5.82 -21.90 -2.01
C GLN A 155 -4.36 -22.35 -2.14
N ALA A 156 -3.41 -21.70 -1.46
CA ALA A 156 -2.02 -22.12 -1.46
C ALA A 156 -1.88 -23.58 -1.00
N LYS A 157 -2.55 -23.92 0.12
CA LYS A 157 -2.52 -25.27 0.68
C LYS A 157 -3.24 -26.30 -0.21
N ALA A 158 -4.42 -25.95 -0.74
CA ALA A 158 -5.24 -26.83 -1.54
C ALA A 158 -4.62 -27.15 -2.92
N THR A 159 -3.88 -26.22 -3.50
CA THR A 159 -3.32 -26.35 -4.86
C THR A 159 -1.80 -26.52 -4.87
N ASN A 160 -1.15 -26.54 -3.72
CA ASN A 160 0.31 -26.59 -3.57
C ASN A 160 1.05 -25.52 -4.37
N THR A 161 0.49 -24.29 -4.40
CA THR A 161 1.04 -23.15 -5.13
C THR A 161 1.77 -22.16 -4.19
N ARG A 162 2.61 -21.30 -4.78
CA ARG A 162 3.37 -20.27 -4.07
C ARG A 162 2.53 -19.00 -3.94
N ILE A 163 1.84 -18.85 -2.81
CA ILE A 163 0.98 -17.70 -2.49
C ILE A 163 1.39 -17.17 -1.12
N ALA A 164 1.49 -15.85 -0.99
CA ALA A 164 1.66 -15.18 0.29
C ALA A 164 0.80 -13.92 0.39
N THR A 165 0.49 -13.50 1.61
CA THR A 165 -0.18 -12.23 1.92
C THR A 165 0.74 -11.32 2.73
N MET A 166 0.89 -10.06 2.27
CA MET A 166 1.67 -9.01 2.91
C MET A 166 0.72 -8.08 3.66
N ARG A 167 0.64 -8.16 5.00
CA ARG A 167 -0.13 -7.25 5.86
C ARG A 167 0.65 -5.95 6.06
N LEU A 168 0.31 -4.94 5.28
CA LEU A 168 1.01 -3.66 5.29
C LEU A 168 0.59 -2.80 6.47
N TYR A 169 1.58 -2.16 7.08
CA TYR A 169 1.41 -1.07 8.04
C TYR A 169 1.37 0.29 7.33
N SER A 170 1.78 1.38 7.99
CA SER A 170 1.60 2.71 7.42
C SER A 170 2.69 3.05 6.39
N VAL A 171 2.48 2.61 5.15
CA VAL A 171 3.41 2.88 4.04
C VAL A 171 3.36 4.37 3.67
N TYR A 172 4.53 4.98 3.46
CA TYR A 172 4.67 6.37 3.00
C TYR A 172 5.80 6.51 1.96
N GLY A 173 5.73 7.57 1.16
CA GLY A 173 6.79 7.88 0.17
C GLY A 173 6.26 8.45 -1.15
N PRO A 174 7.11 8.54 -2.18
CA PRO A 174 6.76 9.01 -3.52
C PRO A 174 5.47 8.40 -4.07
N TRP A 175 4.64 9.24 -4.70
CA TRP A 175 3.34 8.85 -5.28
C TRP A 175 2.23 8.53 -4.25
N GLU A 176 2.44 8.73 -2.94
CA GLU A 176 1.38 8.59 -1.96
C GLU A 176 0.22 9.57 -2.23
N GLU A 177 -0.98 9.24 -1.71
CA GLU A 177 -2.16 10.10 -1.83
C GLU A 177 -1.91 11.46 -1.13
N PRO A 178 -2.01 12.59 -1.83
CA PRO A 178 -1.67 13.90 -1.26
C PRO A 178 -2.33 14.22 0.07
N LYS A 179 -3.58 13.79 0.25
CA LYS A 179 -4.38 14.06 1.47
C LYS A 179 -4.03 13.16 2.67
N ARG A 180 -3.05 12.26 2.54
CA ARG A 180 -2.55 11.47 3.67
C ARG A 180 -1.63 12.34 4.53
N LEU A 181 -1.43 11.91 5.79
CA LEU A 181 -0.72 12.72 6.78
C LEU A 181 0.71 13.09 6.34
N VAL A 182 1.52 12.10 5.90
CA VAL A 182 2.93 12.35 5.56
C VAL A 182 3.06 13.32 4.38
N PRO A 183 2.45 13.10 3.20
CA PRO A 183 2.52 14.08 2.10
C PRO A 183 2.00 15.45 2.52
N SER A 184 0.91 15.50 3.29
CA SER A 184 0.35 16.76 3.76
C SER A 184 1.31 17.53 4.65
N LEU A 185 1.98 16.84 5.61
CA LEU A 185 3.01 17.45 6.46
C LEU A 185 4.18 18.01 5.65
N LEU A 186 4.62 17.29 4.63
CA LEU A 186 5.76 17.71 3.80
C LEU A 186 5.40 18.90 2.90
N ILE A 187 4.24 18.89 2.26
CA ILE A 187 3.80 19.99 1.39
C ILE A 187 3.54 21.27 2.19
N HIS A 188 2.84 21.18 3.32
CA HIS A 188 2.67 22.34 4.20
C HIS A 188 4.02 22.81 4.74
N GLY A 189 4.92 21.87 5.08
CA GLY A 189 6.28 22.20 5.50
C GLY A 189 7.09 22.98 4.47
N ILE A 190 6.99 22.62 3.18
CA ILE A 190 7.61 23.38 2.08
C ILE A 190 7.08 24.84 2.02
N GLN A 191 5.82 25.06 2.42
CA GLN A 191 5.18 26.38 2.47
C GLN A 191 5.36 27.09 3.83
N GLY A 192 6.10 26.52 4.77
CA GLY A 192 6.27 27.09 6.13
C GLY A 192 5.05 26.99 7.03
N LEU A 193 4.14 26.03 6.75
CA LEU A 193 2.87 25.81 7.43
C LEU A 193 2.76 24.43 8.07
N TYR A 194 1.72 24.24 8.90
CA TYR A 194 1.26 22.92 9.34
C TYR A 194 -0.09 22.59 8.71
N PRO A 195 -0.38 21.32 8.38
CA PRO A 195 -1.72 20.87 8.07
C PRO A 195 -2.56 20.82 9.35
N PRO A 196 -3.90 20.71 9.24
CA PRO A 196 -4.73 20.30 10.36
C PRO A 196 -4.28 18.95 10.94
N LEU A 197 -4.16 18.86 12.28
CA LEU A 197 -3.68 17.70 13.00
C LEU A 197 -4.72 17.18 13.99
N THR A 198 -4.74 15.85 14.20
CA THR A 198 -5.56 15.17 15.21
C THR A 198 -4.85 15.15 16.57
N ASN A 199 -5.16 14.16 17.41
CA ASN A 199 -4.50 13.94 18.69
C ASN A 199 -3.00 13.62 18.47
N PRO A 200 -2.08 14.29 19.19
CA PRO A 200 -0.63 14.06 19.10
C PRO A 200 -0.21 12.62 19.45
N ASP A 201 -0.93 11.94 20.36
CA ASP A 201 -0.63 10.58 20.83
C ASP A 201 -1.02 9.48 19.82
N THR A 202 -1.80 9.81 18.79
CA THR A 202 -2.15 8.83 17.75
C THR A 202 -0.87 8.29 17.10
N ALA A 203 -0.70 6.97 17.13
CA ALA A 203 0.54 6.33 16.69
C ALA A 203 0.36 5.47 15.45
N ARG A 204 1.44 5.32 14.69
CA ARG A 204 1.55 4.43 13.51
C ARG A 204 2.96 3.84 13.41
N ASP A 205 3.06 2.70 12.77
CA ASP A 205 4.32 2.15 12.29
C ASP A 205 4.52 2.60 10.83
N TYR A 206 5.39 3.57 10.64
CA TYR A 206 5.67 4.13 9.31
C TYR A 206 6.79 3.34 8.62
N ILE A 207 6.51 2.89 7.40
CA ILE A 207 7.47 2.17 6.57
C ILE A 207 7.62 2.84 5.19
N TYR A 208 8.88 3.01 4.74
CA TYR A 208 9.16 3.65 3.47
C TYR A 208 8.84 2.75 2.28
N ILE A 209 8.30 3.32 1.22
CA ILE A 209 7.76 2.61 0.05
C ILE A 209 8.78 1.67 -0.60
N ASP A 210 10.07 2.05 -0.72
CA ASP A 210 11.08 1.20 -1.36
C ASP A 210 11.33 -0.07 -0.55
N ASP A 211 11.30 0.01 0.78
CA ASP A 211 11.43 -1.17 1.65
C ASP A 211 10.23 -2.11 1.49
N VAL A 212 9.02 -1.56 1.29
CA VAL A 212 7.82 -2.36 1.00
C VAL A 212 7.94 -3.05 -0.36
N VAL A 213 8.38 -2.34 -1.40
CA VAL A 213 8.60 -2.91 -2.74
C VAL A 213 9.65 -4.03 -2.68
N ASP A 214 10.74 -3.84 -1.94
CA ASP A 214 11.74 -4.87 -1.70
C ASP A 214 11.14 -6.11 -0.99
N ALA A 215 10.21 -5.91 -0.02
CA ALA A 215 9.51 -7.01 0.65
C ALA A 215 8.66 -7.84 -0.33
N TYR A 216 7.92 -7.19 -1.25
CA TYR A 216 7.13 -7.88 -2.27
C TYR A 216 8.00 -8.73 -3.19
N ILE A 217 9.13 -8.20 -3.64
CA ILE A 217 10.07 -8.93 -4.51
C ILE A 217 10.67 -10.12 -3.77
N ASN A 218 11.17 -9.91 -2.55
CA ASN A 218 11.69 -10.99 -1.72
C ASN A 218 10.66 -12.10 -1.47
N ALA A 219 9.40 -11.72 -1.26
CA ALA A 219 8.32 -12.71 -1.11
C ALA A 219 8.15 -13.51 -2.40
N ALA A 220 8.04 -12.85 -3.57
CA ALA A 220 7.88 -13.55 -4.86
C ALA A 220 9.04 -14.52 -5.16
N GLU A 221 10.26 -14.18 -4.75
CA GLU A 221 11.44 -15.03 -4.95
C GLU A 221 11.50 -16.23 -4.00
N LYS A 222 11.12 -16.06 -2.73
CA LYS A 222 11.53 -16.99 -1.65
C LYS A 222 10.41 -17.80 -1.00
N ILE A 223 9.13 -17.42 -1.14
CA ILE A 223 8.02 -18.17 -0.53
C ILE A 223 7.94 -19.59 -1.03
N LYS A 224 7.49 -20.50 -0.16
CA LYS A 224 7.37 -21.92 -0.46
C LYS A 224 5.98 -22.30 -0.96
N PRO A 225 5.85 -23.29 -1.83
CA PRO A 225 4.54 -23.79 -2.25
C PRO A 225 3.80 -24.46 -1.10
N GLY A 226 2.48 -24.45 -1.13
CA GLY A 226 1.61 -25.19 -0.21
C GLY A 226 1.51 -24.63 1.21
N VAL A 227 2.17 -23.51 1.53
CA VAL A 227 2.17 -22.94 2.89
C VAL A 227 1.10 -21.87 3.05
N GLY A 228 0.97 -20.96 2.10
CA GLY A 228 0.05 -19.81 2.19
C GLY A 228 0.54 -18.80 3.24
N GLU A 229 1.79 -18.38 3.13
CA GLU A 229 2.42 -17.55 4.15
C GLU A 229 1.78 -16.16 4.27
N ILE A 230 1.73 -15.66 5.50
CA ILE A 230 1.28 -14.31 5.84
C ILE A 230 2.46 -13.62 6.51
N PHE A 231 2.73 -12.35 6.15
CA PHE A 231 3.82 -11.57 6.70
C PHE A 231 3.36 -10.17 7.10
N ASN A 232 3.76 -9.73 8.28
CA ASN A 232 3.66 -8.32 8.67
C ASN A 232 4.76 -7.51 7.99
N VAL A 233 4.38 -6.42 7.33
CA VAL A 233 5.30 -5.50 6.62
C VAL A 233 5.23 -4.12 7.25
N GLY A 234 6.11 -3.87 8.18
CA GLY A 234 6.28 -2.63 8.89
C GLY A 234 7.72 -2.48 9.37
N SER A 235 8.00 -1.38 10.05
CA SER A 235 9.35 -1.10 10.58
C SER A 235 9.60 -1.75 11.94
N GLY A 236 8.56 -2.15 12.67
CA GLY A 236 8.62 -2.56 14.07
C GLY A 236 8.80 -1.39 15.05
N ILE A 237 8.70 -0.15 14.57
CA ILE A 237 8.87 1.06 15.36
C ILE A 237 7.57 1.86 15.34
N GLN A 238 6.99 2.04 16.52
CA GLN A 238 5.84 2.92 16.71
C GLN A 238 6.30 4.37 16.75
N THR A 239 5.59 5.25 16.06
CA THR A 239 5.84 6.69 16.05
C THR A 239 4.51 7.44 16.21
N SER A 240 4.43 8.32 17.20
CA SER A 240 3.26 9.20 17.39
C SER A 240 3.24 10.31 16.33
N ILE A 241 2.08 10.98 16.19
CA ILE A 241 1.98 12.14 15.30
C ILE A 241 2.88 13.28 15.81
N GLU A 242 3.01 13.45 17.13
CA GLU A 242 3.91 14.45 17.72
C GLU A 242 5.37 14.19 17.35
N GLU A 243 5.83 12.93 17.48
CA GLU A 243 7.19 12.54 17.07
C GLU A 243 7.40 12.74 15.56
N LEU A 244 6.42 12.38 14.74
CA LEU A 244 6.49 12.61 13.29
C LEU A 244 6.60 14.10 12.97
N VAL A 245 5.83 14.97 13.63
CA VAL A 245 5.90 16.42 13.50
C VAL A 245 7.26 16.94 13.92
N THR A 246 7.79 16.44 15.03
CA THR A 246 9.11 16.81 15.56
C THR A 246 10.22 16.46 14.55
N ILE A 247 10.18 15.27 13.94
CA ILE A 247 11.15 14.89 12.91
C ILE A 247 10.99 15.79 11.66
N THR A 248 9.76 16.11 11.26
CA THR A 248 9.56 17.02 10.10
C THR A 248 10.02 18.43 10.37
N ASN A 249 10.06 18.90 11.64
CA ASN A 249 10.60 20.21 12.01
C ASN A 249 12.11 20.32 11.78
N GLN A 250 12.82 19.21 11.82
CA GLN A 250 14.26 19.19 11.48
C GLN A 250 14.49 19.43 9.96
N ILE A 251 13.51 19.04 9.13
CA ILE A 251 13.56 19.26 7.68
C ILE A 251 13.07 20.68 7.32
N PHE A 252 12.07 21.17 8.05
CA PHE A 252 11.40 22.46 7.82
C PHE A 252 11.35 23.27 9.13
N PRO A 253 12.40 23.96 9.49
CA PRO A 253 12.41 24.81 10.70
C PRO A 253 11.50 26.04 10.53
N ASN A 254 11.15 26.68 11.64
CA ASN A 254 10.47 27.99 11.69
C ASN A 254 9.03 28.00 11.12
N ARG A 255 8.25 26.97 11.38
CA ARG A 255 6.83 26.87 10.94
C ARG A 255 5.82 27.40 11.95
N GLY A 256 6.24 27.94 13.08
CA GLY A 256 5.36 28.27 14.21
C GLY A 256 5.02 27.03 15.04
N LEU A 257 3.81 27.01 15.64
CA LEU A 257 3.35 25.90 16.47
C LEU A 257 2.27 25.09 15.75
N PRO A 258 2.30 23.73 15.88
CA PRO A 258 1.23 22.88 15.35
C PRO A 258 -0.09 23.13 16.10
N GLN A 259 -1.20 23.09 15.37
CA GLN A 259 -2.56 23.22 15.93
C GLN A 259 -3.15 21.84 16.13
N TRP A 260 -2.96 21.27 17.30
CA TRP A 260 -3.50 19.98 17.70
C TRP A 260 -5.03 20.00 17.82
N GLY A 261 -5.70 18.89 17.49
CA GLY A 261 -7.16 18.78 17.56
C GLY A 261 -7.92 19.62 16.52
N SER A 262 -7.23 20.26 15.58
CA SER A 262 -7.85 21.01 14.47
C SER A 262 -8.49 20.09 13.41
N MET A 263 -8.15 18.81 13.42
CA MET A 263 -8.84 17.75 12.69
C MET A 263 -9.45 16.76 13.70
N ARG A 264 -10.69 16.32 13.46
CA ARG A 264 -11.37 15.34 14.32
C ARG A 264 -10.66 13.99 14.27
N ASP A 265 -10.58 13.34 15.44
CA ASP A 265 -10.11 11.96 15.54
C ASP A 265 -11.02 11.02 14.76
N ARG A 266 -10.45 9.96 14.22
CA ARG A 266 -11.17 8.92 13.49
C ARG A 266 -11.45 7.76 14.46
N ILE A 267 -12.51 6.99 14.19
CA ILE A 267 -12.91 5.83 15.01
C ILE A 267 -11.78 4.79 15.14
N TRP A 268 -10.89 4.73 14.15
CA TRP A 268 -9.76 3.80 14.11
C TRP A 268 -8.43 4.41 14.58
N ASP A 269 -8.44 5.65 15.10
CA ASP A 269 -7.23 6.23 15.67
C ASP A 269 -6.95 5.58 17.02
N THR A 270 -5.70 5.24 17.27
CA THR A 270 -5.21 4.54 18.46
C THR A 270 -3.78 4.99 18.76
N ASN A 271 -3.38 4.86 20.01
CA ASN A 271 -2.01 5.12 20.48
C ASN A 271 -1.09 3.88 20.37
N THR A 272 -1.63 2.74 19.97
CA THR A 272 -0.82 1.54 19.71
C THR A 272 -1.08 1.03 18.30
N TRP A 273 -0.06 1.16 17.45
CA TRP A 273 -0.11 0.63 16.08
C TRP A 273 1.30 0.35 15.59
N VAL A 274 1.77 -0.86 15.88
CA VAL A 274 3.14 -1.29 15.61
C VAL A 274 3.15 -2.73 15.07
N SER A 275 4.04 -3.01 14.12
CA SER A 275 4.20 -4.35 13.54
C SER A 275 5.16 -5.20 14.34
N ASN A 276 4.97 -6.52 14.26
CA ASN A 276 6.02 -7.49 14.54
C ASN A 276 6.52 -8.06 13.21
N PRO A 277 7.68 -7.63 12.66
CA PRO A 277 8.21 -8.10 11.38
C PRO A 277 9.09 -9.35 11.49
N ASP A 278 9.24 -9.97 12.66
CA ASP A 278 10.19 -11.05 12.93
C ASP A 278 10.07 -12.23 11.95
N LYS A 279 8.84 -12.59 11.58
CA LYS A 279 8.60 -13.67 10.63
C LYS A 279 9.12 -13.33 9.23
N LEU A 280 8.89 -12.10 8.77
CA LEU A 280 9.38 -11.64 7.47
C LEU A 280 10.92 -11.62 7.46
N ILE A 281 11.52 -11.14 8.55
CA ILE A 281 12.98 -11.10 8.73
C ILE A 281 13.56 -12.52 8.69
N SER A 282 13.04 -13.41 9.53
CA SER A 282 13.59 -14.77 9.68
C SER A 282 13.40 -15.65 8.45
N ASN A 283 12.23 -15.55 7.79
CA ASN A 283 11.90 -16.46 6.67
C ASN A 283 12.44 -15.95 5.34
N LEU A 284 12.46 -14.63 5.11
CA LEU A 284 12.85 -14.06 3.83
C LEU A 284 14.17 -13.27 3.89
N GLY A 285 14.74 -13.04 5.08
CA GLY A 285 15.94 -12.23 5.26
C GLY A 285 15.74 -10.76 4.89
N TRP A 286 14.49 -10.28 4.93
CA TRP A 286 14.18 -8.89 4.63
C TRP A 286 14.27 -8.02 5.89
N ILE A 287 14.92 -6.87 5.76
CA ILE A 287 15.03 -5.87 6.82
C ILE A 287 14.78 -4.50 6.20
N PRO A 288 13.95 -3.63 6.84
CA PRO A 288 13.77 -2.26 6.37
C PRO A 288 15.12 -1.50 6.45
N LYS A 289 15.49 -0.80 5.38
CA LYS A 289 16.78 -0.10 5.23
C LYS A 289 16.66 1.40 5.44
N THR A 290 15.42 1.90 5.49
CA THR A 290 15.13 3.33 5.49
C THR A 290 14.40 3.71 6.77
N ASN A 291 15.10 4.34 7.72
CA ASN A 291 14.45 4.89 8.90
C ASN A 291 13.56 6.10 8.53
N LEU A 292 12.68 6.49 9.45
CA LEU A 292 11.67 7.52 9.20
C LEU A 292 12.29 8.86 8.77
N GLN A 293 13.33 9.33 9.46
CA GLN A 293 14.00 10.60 9.14
C GLN A 293 14.58 10.60 7.72
N LYS A 294 15.30 9.54 7.34
CA LYS A 294 15.85 9.37 5.98
C LYS A 294 14.74 9.32 4.95
N GLY A 295 13.68 8.55 5.19
CA GLY A 295 12.56 8.40 4.27
C GLY A 295 11.79 9.70 4.04
N LEU A 296 11.56 10.51 5.09
CA LEU A 296 10.96 11.84 4.97
C LEU A 296 11.86 12.79 4.14
N GLY A 297 13.18 12.72 4.34
CA GLY A 297 14.13 13.47 3.53
C GLY A 297 14.07 13.08 2.04
N LEU A 298 14.11 11.78 1.74
CA LEU A 298 13.98 11.25 0.37
C LEU A 298 12.66 11.66 -0.29
N PHE A 299 11.56 11.56 0.44
CA PHE A 299 10.26 11.97 -0.07
C PHE A 299 10.19 13.48 -0.32
N THR A 300 10.76 14.29 0.56
CA THR A 300 10.88 15.75 0.36
C THR A 300 11.70 16.09 -0.89
N MET A 301 12.83 15.42 -1.10
CA MET A 301 13.64 15.60 -2.31
C MET A 301 12.85 15.23 -3.57
N TRP A 302 12.12 14.13 -3.55
CA TRP A 302 11.28 13.74 -4.67
C TRP A 302 10.15 14.76 -4.94
N LEU A 303 9.46 15.28 -3.93
CA LEU A 303 8.45 16.33 -4.10
C LEU A 303 9.04 17.59 -4.76
N LYS A 304 10.28 17.95 -4.41
CA LYS A 304 10.97 19.10 -4.97
C LYS A 304 11.62 18.84 -6.34
N SER A 305 11.78 17.58 -6.75
CA SER A 305 12.47 17.22 -8.00
C SER A 305 11.71 17.60 -9.27
N SER A 306 10.39 17.78 -9.18
CA SER A 306 9.54 18.13 -10.31
C SER A 306 8.49 19.16 -9.91
N LYS A 307 8.53 20.33 -10.58
CA LYS A 307 7.53 21.38 -10.36
C LYS A 307 6.10 20.90 -10.65
N THR A 308 5.94 20.04 -11.64
CA THR A 308 4.64 19.44 -11.99
C THR A 308 4.10 18.61 -10.85
N ILE A 309 4.93 17.75 -10.24
CA ILE A 309 4.54 16.92 -9.08
C ILE A 309 4.21 17.82 -7.89
N GLN A 310 5.10 18.77 -7.56
CA GLN A 310 4.88 19.68 -6.45
C GLN A 310 3.56 20.45 -6.61
N ASN A 311 3.32 21.04 -7.78
CA ASN A 311 2.09 21.79 -8.08
C ASN A 311 0.85 20.89 -7.98
N TYR A 312 0.93 19.63 -8.44
CA TYR A 312 -0.18 18.69 -8.28
C TYR A 312 -0.52 18.47 -6.80
N TYR A 313 0.47 18.16 -5.95
CA TYR A 313 0.24 17.97 -4.51
C TYR A 313 -0.28 19.22 -3.82
N GLU A 314 0.30 20.39 -4.13
CA GLU A 314 -0.16 21.69 -3.63
C GLU A 314 -1.62 21.94 -4.00
N SER A 315 -2.01 21.68 -5.25
CA SER A 315 -3.40 21.89 -5.73
C SER A 315 -4.44 21.03 -5.02
N GLN A 316 -4.01 19.88 -4.45
CA GLN A 316 -4.90 18.97 -3.69
C GLN A 316 -5.04 19.36 -2.22
N LEU A 317 -4.12 20.14 -1.67
CA LEU A 317 -3.98 20.38 -0.23
C LEU A 317 -4.17 21.85 0.16
N LEU A 318 -3.73 22.77 -0.68
CA LEU A 318 -3.75 24.19 -0.35
C LEU A 318 -4.92 24.89 -1.03
N PRO A 319 -5.54 25.90 -0.39
CA PRO A 319 -6.54 26.74 -1.05
C PRO A 319 -5.93 27.38 -2.29
N ARG A 320 -6.68 27.43 -3.38
CA ARG A 320 -6.22 28.12 -4.60
C ARG A 320 -5.82 29.55 -4.22
N LYS A 321 -4.57 29.93 -4.49
CA LYS A 321 -4.19 31.34 -4.46
C LYS A 321 -5.09 32.06 -5.49
N ILE A 322 -6.03 32.85 -5.00
CA ILE A 322 -6.77 33.77 -5.86
C ILE A 322 -5.69 34.73 -6.39
N ALA A 323 -5.43 34.67 -7.70
CA ALA A 323 -4.55 35.64 -8.33
C ALA A 323 -5.16 37.02 -8.10
N SER A 324 -4.48 37.81 -7.26
CA SER A 324 -4.78 39.23 -7.03
C SER A 324 -4.31 40.04 -8.22
#